data_d85ae94e40fce91e6473feeb24bdf52a
#
_entry.id   d85ae94e40fce91e6473feeb24bdf52a
#
_cell.length_a   1.000
_cell.length_b   1.000
_cell.length_c   1.000
_cell.angle_alpha   90.00
_cell.angle_beta   90.00
_cell.angle_gamma   90.00
#
_symmetry.space_group_name_H-M   'P 1'
#
loop_
_entity.id
_entity.type
_entity.pdbx_description
1 polymer ?
#
loop_
_entity_poly.entity_id
_entity_poly.type
_entity_poly.pdbx_seq_one_letter_code
_entity_poly.pdbx_strand_id
1 'polypeptide(L)'
;MPDYPPDPNPPAVTPPSTGTPASDYSIPSQFTPPTNRTDPLVLPPGSAYGAWFSTIMDVAKRSWKSLLIIAAIGIAAPLAIVSLVSYSMDVGGMLSVFGFFTHSGFSFIGFLGALFVKLLLLIAAAFVTSAGWAAGSWALVQEAKTGRSANVNEAFQFGLKRAMRLFPWAVLAGIAFFVGYLVLWVPVLAVAFGFSMFGFAATFENTGNPLTRSFTMVIRNIGPTLARVATVFGIYLVYYWIVSAIFGLLTLPGRIIGGNSFGANLLTGIIEMIATVILAPGLAFLLIGLFVTYSELRAQEGPTSTDTLAAELG
;
A
#
# COMPACT_ATOMS: atom_id res chain seq x y z
N MET A 1 50.18 48.35 -25.51
CA MET A 1 50.14 46.90 -25.79
C MET A 1 51.56 46.55 -26.26
N PRO A 2 52.33 45.77 -25.50
CA PRO A 2 53.63 45.34 -26.00
C PRO A 2 53.45 44.11 -26.87
N ASP A 3 54.02 44.18 -28.09
CA ASP A 3 54.13 43.09 -29.04
C ASP A 3 55.01 41.99 -28.48
N TYR A 4 54.45 40.79 -28.33
CA TYR A 4 55.19 39.55 -28.06
C TYR A 4 55.65 38.94 -29.38
N PRO A 5 56.89 38.64 -29.57
CA PRO A 5 57.35 37.93 -30.77
C PRO A 5 56.89 36.49 -30.75
N PRO A 6 56.54 35.88 -31.90
CA PRO A 6 56.11 34.50 -32.00
C PRO A 6 57.24 33.53 -31.63
N ASP A 7 56.89 32.53 -30.81
CA ASP A 7 57.76 31.45 -30.36
C ASP A 7 58.18 30.58 -31.58
N PRO A 8 59.46 30.39 -31.85
CA PRO A 8 59.90 29.68 -33.09
C PRO A 8 59.85 28.17 -33.02
N ASN A 9 59.38 27.55 -31.92
CA ASN A 9 59.32 26.10 -31.83
C ASN A 9 57.99 25.61 -31.22
N PRO A 10 56.95 25.32 -32.04
CA PRO A 10 55.83 24.58 -31.49
C PRO A 10 56.28 23.14 -31.09
N PRO A 11 55.86 22.66 -29.93
CA PRO A 11 56.17 21.31 -29.48
C PRO A 11 55.62 20.30 -30.51
N ALA A 12 56.48 19.36 -30.91
CA ALA A 12 56.11 18.27 -31.82
C ALA A 12 54.92 17.48 -31.27
N VAL A 13 53.81 17.51 -31.99
CA VAL A 13 52.66 16.66 -31.71
C VAL A 13 53.02 15.24 -32.09
N THR A 14 53.39 14.43 -31.13
CA THR A 14 53.50 12.97 -31.31
C THR A 14 52.14 12.39 -31.65
N PRO A 15 52.00 11.67 -32.76
CA PRO A 15 50.76 11.00 -33.10
C PRO A 15 50.42 9.96 -31.99
N PRO A 16 49.14 9.75 -31.63
CA PRO A 16 48.78 8.74 -30.66
C PRO A 16 49.17 7.36 -31.19
N SER A 17 49.91 6.61 -30.41
CA SER A 17 50.29 5.21 -30.69
C SER A 17 49.03 4.40 -30.86
N THR A 18 48.80 3.92 -32.08
CA THR A 18 47.83 2.85 -32.38
C THR A 18 48.34 1.56 -31.76
N GLY A 19 47.75 1.15 -30.66
CA GLY A 19 48.07 -0.17 -30.13
C GLY A 19 47.76 -0.28 -28.64
N THR A 20 46.50 -0.46 -28.30
CA THR A 20 46.06 -1.48 -27.36
C THR A 20 44.52 -1.44 -27.30
N PRO A 21 43.83 -2.58 -27.42
CA PRO A 21 42.38 -2.61 -27.25
C PRO A 21 42.06 -2.22 -25.81
N ALA A 22 41.15 -1.28 -25.68
CA ALA A 22 40.56 -0.87 -24.42
C ALA A 22 39.82 -2.07 -23.80
N SER A 23 40.52 -2.85 -23.05
CA SER A 23 39.98 -3.81 -22.10
C SER A 23 40.55 -3.46 -20.76
N ASP A 24 39.82 -2.63 -20.04
CA ASP A 24 39.78 -2.59 -18.58
C ASP A 24 39.00 -1.38 -18.10
N TYR A 25 37.78 -1.18 -18.66
CA TYR A 25 36.72 -0.70 -17.82
C TYR A 25 36.21 -1.94 -17.06
N SER A 26 36.99 -2.40 -16.12
CA SER A 26 36.48 -3.17 -15.01
C SER A 26 35.61 -2.24 -14.22
N ILE A 27 34.33 -2.23 -14.57
CA ILE A 27 33.26 -1.84 -13.64
C ILE A 27 33.63 -2.54 -12.34
N PRO A 28 33.74 -1.83 -11.20
CA PRO A 28 33.94 -2.50 -9.94
C PRO A 28 32.76 -3.42 -9.70
N SER A 29 32.84 -4.63 -10.24
CA SER A 29 31.92 -5.73 -9.99
C SER A 29 32.27 -6.35 -8.64
N GLN A 30 32.29 -5.55 -7.60
CA GLN A 30 32.41 -6.06 -6.25
C GLN A 30 31.25 -5.56 -5.38
N PHE A 31 30.05 -5.68 -5.91
CA PHE A 31 28.94 -6.01 -5.06
C PHE A 31 28.90 -7.54 -4.97
N THR A 32 29.82 -8.13 -4.23
CA THR A 32 29.63 -9.47 -3.69
C THR A 32 28.49 -9.33 -2.68
N PRO A 33 27.27 -9.82 -2.96
CA PRO A 33 26.25 -9.87 -1.93
C PRO A 33 26.86 -10.69 -0.78
N PRO A 34 26.70 -10.30 0.49
CA PRO A 34 27.21 -11.05 1.62
C PRO A 34 26.70 -12.49 1.48
N THR A 35 27.62 -13.38 1.20
CA THR A 35 27.40 -14.80 1.03
C THR A 35 26.77 -15.36 2.28
N ASN A 36 25.60 -15.99 2.16
CA ASN A 36 24.98 -16.94 3.09
C ASN A 36 24.10 -16.44 4.26
N ARG A 37 23.60 -15.22 4.28
CA ARG A 37 22.35 -14.96 5.01
C ARG A 37 21.34 -14.39 4.04
N THR A 38 20.36 -15.18 3.65
CA THR A 38 19.16 -14.67 3.00
C THR A 38 18.50 -13.71 3.98
N ASP A 39 18.43 -12.43 3.61
CA ASP A 39 17.75 -11.42 4.41
C ASP A 39 16.29 -11.88 4.63
N PRO A 40 15.74 -11.78 5.88
CA PRO A 40 14.42 -12.33 6.19
C PRO A 40 13.26 -11.56 5.57
N LEU A 41 13.49 -10.37 4.99
CA LEU A 41 12.46 -9.54 4.36
C LEU A 41 12.81 -9.10 2.94
N VAL A 42 14.10 -8.88 2.67
CA VAL A 42 14.54 -8.28 1.42
C VAL A 42 15.08 -9.37 0.50
N LEU A 43 14.43 -9.55 -0.62
CA LEU A 43 14.87 -10.48 -1.64
C LEU A 43 15.93 -9.86 -2.55
N PRO A 44 16.89 -10.67 -3.04
CA PRO A 44 17.80 -10.22 -4.09
C PRO A 44 17.04 -9.74 -5.33
N PRO A 45 17.57 -8.72 -6.04
CA PRO A 45 16.97 -8.26 -7.28
C PRO A 45 16.77 -9.39 -8.30
N GLY A 46 15.58 -9.44 -8.91
CA GLY A 46 15.26 -10.45 -9.92
C GLY A 46 14.99 -11.85 -9.37
N SER A 47 14.67 -11.95 -8.08
CA SER A 47 14.30 -13.23 -7.46
C SER A 47 13.15 -13.92 -8.20
N ALA A 48 13.24 -15.25 -8.30
CA ALA A 48 12.20 -16.07 -8.90
C ALA A 48 10.87 -15.90 -8.14
N TYR A 49 9.76 -16.03 -8.87
CA TYR A 49 8.42 -15.90 -8.30
C TYR A 49 8.18 -16.85 -7.11
N GLY A 50 8.68 -18.10 -7.19
CA GLY A 50 8.57 -19.08 -6.10
C GLY A 50 9.29 -18.63 -4.82
N ALA A 51 10.48 -18.03 -4.95
CA ALA A 51 11.23 -17.47 -3.81
C ALA A 51 10.47 -16.30 -3.17
N TRP A 52 9.91 -15.41 -3.99
CA TRP A 52 9.06 -14.31 -3.52
C TRP A 52 7.85 -14.81 -2.74
N PHE A 53 7.11 -15.80 -3.27
CA PHE A 53 5.93 -16.33 -2.59
C PHE A 53 6.29 -17.09 -1.30
N SER A 54 7.39 -17.87 -1.30
CA SER A 54 7.87 -18.54 -0.09
C SER A 54 8.25 -17.53 1.00
N THR A 55 8.90 -16.43 0.65
CA THR A 55 9.23 -15.36 1.60
C THR A 55 7.96 -14.75 2.22
N ILE A 56 6.92 -14.49 1.41
CA ILE A 56 5.62 -14.01 1.94
C ILE A 56 5.06 -14.99 2.97
N MET A 57 5.08 -16.30 2.67
CA MET A 57 4.56 -17.31 3.57
C MET A 57 5.37 -17.43 4.86
N ASP A 58 6.69 -17.29 4.79
CA ASP A 58 7.57 -17.34 5.97
C ASP A 58 7.40 -16.09 6.85
N VAL A 59 7.27 -14.91 6.23
CA VAL A 59 6.93 -13.67 6.94
C VAL A 59 5.54 -13.79 7.56
N ALA A 60 4.55 -14.30 6.83
CA ALA A 60 3.20 -14.50 7.34
C ALA A 60 3.19 -15.42 8.57
N LYS A 61 3.88 -16.57 8.51
CA LYS A 61 3.98 -17.50 9.65
C LYS A 61 4.62 -16.87 10.88
N ARG A 62 5.65 -16.01 10.67
CA ARG A 62 6.35 -15.33 11.76
C ARG A 62 5.49 -14.23 12.37
N SER A 63 4.87 -13.41 11.55
CA SER A 63 4.28 -12.12 11.96
C SER A 63 2.75 -12.13 12.07
N TRP A 64 2.08 -13.27 11.90
CA TRP A 64 0.62 -13.33 11.78
C TRP A 64 -0.12 -12.76 12.99
N LYS A 65 0.39 -12.98 14.22
CA LYS A 65 -0.30 -12.56 15.45
C LYS A 65 -0.34 -11.04 15.59
N SER A 66 0.81 -10.39 15.48
CA SER A 66 0.94 -8.94 15.59
C SER A 66 0.22 -8.25 14.45
N LEU A 67 0.43 -8.73 13.21
CA LEU A 67 -0.20 -8.15 12.03
C LEU A 67 -1.71 -8.34 12.00
N LEU A 68 -2.22 -9.47 12.47
CA LEU A 68 -3.67 -9.68 12.58
C LEU A 68 -4.30 -8.64 13.52
N ILE A 69 -3.69 -8.40 14.69
CA ILE A 69 -4.18 -7.40 15.64
C ILE A 69 -4.08 -5.99 15.04
N ILE A 70 -2.95 -5.67 14.40
CA ILE A 70 -2.75 -4.36 13.77
C ILE A 70 -3.73 -4.16 12.61
N ALA A 71 -3.93 -5.16 11.76
CA ALA A 71 -4.89 -5.09 10.65
C ALA A 71 -6.33 -4.99 11.16
N ALA A 72 -6.68 -5.75 12.21
CA ALA A 72 -8.02 -5.70 12.79
C ALA A 72 -8.33 -4.33 13.40
N ILE A 73 -7.43 -3.79 14.23
CA ILE A 73 -7.66 -2.52 14.94
C ILE A 73 -7.37 -1.32 14.05
N GLY A 74 -6.26 -1.35 13.30
CA GLY A 74 -5.78 -0.19 12.53
C GLY A 74 -6.43 -0.04 11.16
N ILE A 75 -6.93 -1.12 10.55
CA ILE A 75 -7.47 -1.08 9.19
C ILE A 75 -8.93 -1.52 9.16
N ALA A 76 -9.24 -2.71 9.67
CA ALA A 76 -10.59 -3.27 9.56
C ALA A 76 -11.60 -2.55 10.47
N ALA A 77 -11.26 -2.26 11.72
CA ALA A 77 -12.18 -1.63 12.67
C ALA A 77 -12.66 -0.23 12.22
N PRO A 78 -11.81 0.72 11.76
CA PRO A 78 -12.31 1.99 11.25
C PRO A 78 -13.22 1.83 10.03
N LEU A 79 -12.92 0.90 9.12
CA LEU A 79 -13.78 0.60 7.98
C LEU A 79 -15.10 -0.06 8.41
N ALA A 80 -15.07 -0.92 9.42
CA ALA A 80 -16.25 -1.56 10.00
C ALA A 80 -17.21 -0.53 10.62
N ILE A 81 -16.67 0.49 11.30
CA ILE A 81 -17.47 1.60 11.84
C ILE A 81 -18.11 2.39 10.69
N VAL A 82 -17.36 2.69 9.64
CA VAL A 82 -17.90 3.37 8.43
C VAL A 82 -19.03 2.55 7.80
N SER A 83 -18.86 1.22 7.69
CA SER A 83 -19.89 0.32 7.17
C SER A 83 -21.15 0.36 8.03
N LEU A 84 -21.00 0.17 9.35
CA LEU A 84 -22.13 0.22 10.29
C LEU A 84 -22.94 1.51 10.15
N VAL A 85 -22.29 2.66 10.19
CA VAL A 85 -22.95 3.96 10.10
C VAL A 85 -23.58 4.16 8.71
N SER A 86 -22.90 3.74 7.63
CA SER A 86 -23.40 3.86 6.27
C SER A 86 -24.71 3.08 6.06
N TYR A 87 -24.79 1.87 6.59
CA TYR A 87 -26.01 1.05 6.50
C TYR A 87 -27.11 1.53 7.45
N SER A 88 -26.78 1.92 8.69
CA SER A 88 -27.80 2.39 9.64
C SER A 88 -28.48 3.70 9.21
N MET A 89 -27.74 4.56 8.51
CA MET A 89 -28.27 5.84 8.01
C MET A 89 -28.90 5.72 6.61
N ASP A 90 -28.93 4.53 6.02
CA ASP A 90 -29.34 4.30 4.62
C ASP A 90 -28.65 5.27 3.61
N VAL A 91 -27.46 5.73 3.95
CA VAL A 91 -26.70 6.70 3.15
C VAL A 91 -26.35 6.09 1.79
N GLY A 92 -26.23 4.77 1.70
CA GLY A 92 -25.95 4.06 0.45
C GLY A 92 -27.11 4.17 -0.56
N GLY A 93 -28.35 4.01 -0.10
CA GLY A 93 -29.56 4.18 -0.93
C GLY A 93 -29.77 5.62 -1.35
N MET A 94 -29.52 6.57 -0.45
CA MET A 94 -29.63 8.01 -0.75
C MET A 94 -28.57 8.51 -1.76
N LEU A 95 -27.38 7.91 -1.79
CA LEU A 95 -26.32 8.30 -2.72
C LEU A 95 -26.42 7.57 -4.08
N SER A 96 -27.28 6.58 -4.23
CA SER A 96 -27.53 5.99 -5.55
C SER A 96 -28.27 7.01 -6.43
N VAL A 97 -27.85 7.15 -7.69
CA VAL A 97 -28.49 8.08 -8.65
C VAL A 97 -30.00 7.81 -8.76
N PHE A 98 -30.41 6.56 -8.60
CA PHE A 98 -31.81 6.16 -8.59
C PHE A 98 -32.50 6.47 -7.26
N GLY A 99 -31.84 6.28 -6.11
CA GLY A 99 -32.40 6.61 -4.78
C GLY A 99 -32.66 8.10 -4.60
N PHE A 100 -31.84 8.95 -5.20
CA PHE A 100 -32.03 10.41 -5.17
C PHE A 100 -33.38 10.84 -5.79
N PHE A 101 -33.82 10.17 -6.85
CA PHE A 101 -35.07 10.52 -7.56
C PHE A 101 -36.32 9.77 -7.08
N THR A 102 -36.17 8.65 -6.36
CA THR A 102 -37.29 7.76 -6.01
C THR A 102 -37.74 7.85 -4.55
N HIS A 103 -36.98 8.49 -3.65
CA HIS A 103 -37.36 8.60 -2.24
C HIS A 103 -38.46 9.65 -2.04
N SER A 104 -39.66 9.18 -1.72
CA SER A 104 -40.85 10.01 -1.46
C SER A 104 -40.76 10.90 -0.19
N GLY A 105 -39.68 10.79 0.59
CA GLY A 105 -39.41 11.57 1.80
C GLY A 105 -38.05 12.28 1.78
N PHE A 106 -37.52 12.61 0.61
CA PHE A 106 -36.22 13.26 0.49
C PHE A 106 -36.17 14.60 1.20
N SER A 107 -35.32 14.70 2.25
CA SER A 107 -34.96 15.96 2.88
C SER A 107 -33.54 16.34 2.46
N PHE A 108 -33.40 17.43 1.72
CA PHE A 108 -32.10 17.94 1.30
C PHE A 108 -31.16 18.21 2.48
N ILE A 109 -31.70 18.75 3.58
CA ILE A 109 -30.92 19.00 4.81
C ILE A 109 -30.48 17.67 5.45
N GLY A 110 -31.36 16.68 5.51
CA GLY A 110 -31.03 15.33 6.00
C GLY A 110 -29.95 14.65 5.17
N PHE A 111 -30.05 14.76 3.86
CA PHE A 111 -29.04 14.26 2.92
C PHE A 111 -27.67 14.93 3.14
N LEU A 112 -27.62 16.26 3.21
CA LEU A 112 -26.38 17.00 3.48
C LEU A 112 -25.78 16.64 4.84
N GLY A 113 -26.62 16.49 5.87
CA GLY A 113 -26.19 16.06 7.19
C GLY A 113 -25.57 14.66 7.19
N ALA A 114 -26.23 13.70 6.54
CA ALA A 114 -25.73 12.32 6.39
C ALA A 114 -24.42 12.26 5.57
N LEU A 115 -24.35 13.03 4.48
CA LEU A 115 -23.14 13.15 3.67
C LEU A 115 -21.97 13.74 4.48
N PHE A 116 -22.23 14.78 5.27
CA PHE A 116 -21.22 15.40 6.13
C PHE A 116 -20.69 14.43 7.19
N VAL A 117 -21.57 13.71 7.89
CA VAL A 117 -21.20 12.70 8.88
C VAL A 117 -20.37 11.60 8.21
N LYS A 118 -20.80 11.10 7.05
CA LYS A 118 -20.05 10.08 6.30
C LYS A 118 -18.67 10.56 5.88
N LEU A 119 -18.56 11.80 5.40
CA LEU A 119 -17.28 12.38 5.02
C LEU A 119 -16.32 12.50 6.21
N LEU A 120 -16.81 12.96 7.37
CA LEU A 120 -16.01 13.03 8.60
C LEU A 120 -15.52 11.63 9.03
N LEU A 121 -16.41 10.65 8.98
CA LEU A 121 -16.05 9.25 9.31
C LEU A 121 -15.02 8.68 8.33
N LEU A 122 -15.17 8.94 7.04
CA LEU A 122 -14.19 8.51 6.03
C LEU A 122 -12.83 9.16 6.24
N ILE A 123 -12.80 10.45 6.59
CA ILE A 123 -11.55 11.17 6.91
C ILE A 123 -10.90 10.56 8.16
N ALA A 124 -11.67 10.33 9.21
CA ALA A 124 -11.16 9.69 10.44
C ALA A 124 -10.68 8.26 10.17
N ALA A 125 -11.45 7.47 9.43
CA ALA A 125 -11.07 6.12 9.04
C ALA A 125 -9.79 6.11 8.19
N ALA A 126 -9.65 7.01 7.23
CA ALA A 126 -8.45 7.13 6.40
C ALA A 126 -7.21 7.47 7.24
N PHE A 127 -7.36 8.33 8.26
CA PHE A 127 -6.27 8.65 9.18
C PHE A 127 -5.85 7.43 10.01
N VAL A 128 -6.82 6.73 10.63
CA VAL A 128 -6.54 5.53 11.45
C VAL A 128 -5.98 4.40 10.58
N THR A 129 -6.51 4.21 9.37
CA THR A 129 -6.00 3.21 8.41
C THR A 129 -4.57 3.52 7.98
N SER A 130 -4.24 4.80 7.79
CA SER A 130 -2.85 5.23 7.51
C SER A 130 -1.92 4.90 8.68
N ALA A 131 -2.39 5.09 9.92
CA ALA A 131 -1.65 4.70 11.12
C ALA A 131 -1.47 3.17 11.20
N GLY A 132 -2.52 2.40 10.93
CA GLY A 132 -2.48 0.93 10.88
C GLY A 132 -1.50 0.41 9.83
N TRP A 133 -1.48 1.02 8.65
CA TRP A 133 -0.55 0.67 7.58
C TRP A 133 0.92 0.91 7.99
N ALA A 134 1.22 2.07 8.54
CA ALA A 134 2.57 2.39 9.03
C ALA A 134 2.98 1.51 10.22
N ALA A 135 2.04 1.22 11.14
CA ALA A 135 2.27 0.32 12.27
C ALA A 135 2.59 -1.11 11.81
N GLY A 136 1.85 -1.63 10.82
CA GLY A 136 2.10 -2.94 10.24
C GLY A 136 3.46 -3.02 9.55
N SER A 137 3.83 -1.98 8.81
CA SER A 137 5.15 -1.88 8.16
C SER A 137 6.28 -1.88 9.19
N TRP A 138 6.13 -1.13 10.27
CA TRP A 138 7.09 -1.10 11.38
C TRP A 138 7.20 -2.48 12.05
N ALA A 139 6.08 -3.12 12.34
CA ALA A 139 6.05 -4.44 12.98
C ALA A 139 6.79 -5.49 12.14
N LEU A 140 6.57 -5.52 10.82
CA LEU A 140 7.27 -6.42 9.90
C LEU A 140 8.78 -6.30 10.00
N VAL A 141 9.29 -5.07 9.99
CA VAL A 141 10.73 -4.80 10.05
C VAL A 141 11.31 -5.17 11.42
N GLN A 142 10.63 -4.81 12.51
CA GLN A 142 11.09 -5.11 13.86
C GLN A 142 11.12 -6.62 14.13
N GLU A 143 10.12 -7.37 13.70
CA GLU A 143 10.09 -8.82 13.84
C GLU A 143 11.15 -9.52 13.00
N ALA A 144 11.43 -9.00 11.82
CA ALA A 144 12.51 -9.52 10.98
C ALA A 144 13.89 -9.28 11.59
N LYS A 145 14.10 -8.08 12.17
CA LYS A 145 15.35 -7.70 12.81
C LYS A 145 15.60 -8.43 14.12
N THR A 146 14.56 -8.56 14.95
CA THR A 146 14.73 -9.07 16.33
C THR A 146 14.44 -10.57 16.46
N GLY A 147 13.72 -11.17 15.50
CA GLY A 147 13.21 -12.53 15.60
C GLY A 147 12.11 -12.72 16.65
N ARG A 148 11.60 -11.62 17.23
CA ARG A 148 10.58 -11.62 18.27
C ARG A 148 9.32 -10.91 17.79
N SER A 149 8.16 -11.30 18.32
CA SER A 149 6.89 -10.64 18.03
C SER A 149 6.95 -9.17 18.40
N ALA A 150 6.50 -8.30 17.50
CA ALA A 150 6.50 -6.86 17.71
C ALA A 150 5.50 -6.46 18.80
N ASN A 151 5.86 -5.44 19.58
CA ASN A 151 4.95 -4.82 20.52
C ASN A 151 3.91 -3.98 19.76
N VAL A 152 2.65 -4.42 19.79
CA VAL A 152 1.55 -3.77 19.08
C VAL A 152 1.37 -2.31 19.52
N ASN A 153 1.56 -2.00 20.81
CA ASN A 153 1.41 -0.63 21.30
C ASN A 153 2.50 0.30 20.73
N GLU A 154 3.75 -0.16 20.69
CA GLU A 154 4.85 0.60 20.08
C GLU A 154 4.62 0.78 18.57
N ALA A 155 4.13 -0.27 17.88
CA ALA A 155 3.77 -0.19 16.48
C ALA A 155 2.71 0.89 16.22
N PHE A 156 1.65 0.96 17.04
CA PHE A 156 0.63 2.01 16.90
C PHE A 156 1.14 3.40 17.26
N GLN A 157 1.99 3.54 18.28
CA GLN A 157 2.61 4.84 18.59
C GLN A 157 3.46 5.34 17.43
N PHE A 158 4.25 4.45 16.80
CA PHE A 158 4.97 4.78 15.57
C PHE A 158 4.00 5.12 14.43
N GLY A 159 2.98 4.28 14.22
CA GLY A 159 1.98 4.44 13.16
C GLY A 159 1.26 5.79 13.24
N LEU A 160 0.83 6.21 14.43
CA LEU A 160 0.17 7.50 14.64
C LEU A 160 1.08 8.69 14.32
N LYS A 161 2.37 8.63 14.69
CA LYS A 161 3.34 9.67 14.31
C LYS A 161 3.52 9.75 12.80
N ARG A 162 3.61 8.61 12.12
CA ARG A 162 3.77 8.55 10.66
C ARG A 162 2.46 8.85 9.90
N ALA A 163 1.30 8.61 10.52
CA ALA A 163 0.00 8.86 9.90
C ALA A 163 -0.15 10.31 9.43
N MET A 164 0.33 11.30 10.19
CA MET A 164 0.30 12.71 9.80
C MET A 164 0.95 12.97 8.45
N ARG A 165 1.99 12.21 8.12
CA ARG A 165 2.68 12.31 6.83
C ARG A 165 2.01 11.48 5.74
N LEU A 166 1.51 10.29 6.08
CA LEU A 166 0.91 9.35 5.14
C LEU A 166 -0.51 9.76 4.73
N PHE A 167 -1.29 10.29 5.67
CA PHE A 167 -2.71 10.62 5.51
C PHE A 167 -3.01 11.56 4.33
N PRO A 168 -2.31 12.69 4.13
CA PRO A 168 -2.60 13.57 2.99
C PRO A 168 -2.46 12.85 1.64
N TRP A 169 -1.47 11.97 1.52
CA TRP A 169 -1.26 11.17 0.32
C TRP A 169 -2.31 10.08 0.15
N ALA A 170 -2.78 9.48 1.26
CA ALA A 170 -3.89 8.54 1.23
C ALA A 170 -5.20 9.21 0.77
N VAL A 171 -5.47 10.44 1.18
CA VAL A 171 -6.60 11.23 0.70
C VAL A 171 -6.47 11.52 -0.79
N LEU A 172 -5.29 11.97 -1.26
CA LEU A 172 -5.05 12.22 -2.68
C LEU A 172 -5.18 10.95 -3.52
N ALA A 173 -4.66 9.82 -3.04
CA ALA A 173 -4.85 8.53 -3.68
C ALA A 173 -6.34 8.17 -3.75
N GLY A 174 -7.09 8.36 -2.67
CA GLY A 174 -8.54 8.15 -2.62
C GLY A 174 -9.30 9.00 -3.64
N ILE A 175 -8.94 10.27 -3.79
CA ILE A 175 -9.51 11.16 -4.81
C ILE A 175 -9.18 10.64 -6.22
N ALA A 176 -7.93 10.23 -6.46
CA ALA A 176 -7.52 9.69 -7.75
C ALA A 176 -8.29 8.39 -8.10
N PHE A 177 -8.50 7.52 -7.10
CA PHE A 177 -9.35 6.33 -7.24
C PHE A 177 -10.79 6.69 -7.58
N PHE A 178 -11.37 7.64 -6.87
CA PHE A 178 -12.73 8.09 -7.09
C PHE A 178 -12.92 8.68 -8.50
N VAL A 179 -12.01 9.54 -8.92
CA VAL A 179 -12.02 10.10 -10.28
C VAL A 179 -11.83 8.99 -11.33
N GLY A 180 -10.89 8.08 -11.12
CA GLY A 180 -10.70 6.92 -12.00
C GLY A 180 -11.95 6.05 -12.13
N TYR A 181 -12.67 5.84 -11.02
CA TYR A 181 -13.93 5.11 -10.99
C TYR A 181 -15.04 5.79 -11.80
N LEU A 182 -15.11 7.14 -11.74
CA LEU A 182 -16.10 7.91 -12.51
C LEU A 182 -15.81 7.90 -14.01
N VAL A 183 -14.53 7.84 -14.40
CA VAL A 183 -14.14 7.90 -15.82
C VAL A 183 -14.31 6.54 -16.50
N LEU A 184 -13.71 5.48 -15.97
CA LEU A 184 -13.80 4.10 -16.48
C LEU A 184 -13.08 3.15 -15.51
N TRP A 185 -13.44 1.86 -15.50
CA TRP A 185 -12.79 0.84 -14.65
C TRP A 185 -11.29 0.63 -14.93
N VAL A 186 -10.85 0.84 -16.18
CA VAL A 186 -9.45 0.63 -16.57
C VAL A 186 -8.48 1.63 -15.90
N PRO A 187 -8.76 2.95 -15.87
CA PRO A 187 -7.94 3.90 -15.11
C PRO A 187 -7.84 3.57 -13.62
N VAL A 188 -8.92 3.05 -13.00
CA VAL A 188 -8.87 2.63 -11.59
C VAL A 188 -7.82 1.55 -11.36
N LEU A 189 -7.77 0.54 -12.23
CA LEU A 189 -6.77 -0.53 -12.11
C LEU A 189 -5.34 0.00 -12.29
N ALA A 190 -5.13 0.91 -13.23
CA ALA A 190 -3.82 1.55 -13.42
C ALA A 190 -3.39 2.37 -12.21
N VAL A 191 -4.32 3.14 -11.60
CA VAL A 191 -4.08 3.91 -10.37
C VAL A 191 -3.82 2.97 -9.20
N ALA A 192 -4.63 1.91 -9.04
CA ALA A 192 -4.44 0.91 -7.98
C ALA A 192 -3.05 0.26 -8.05
N PHE A 193 -2.66 -0.16 -9.26
CA PHE A 193 -1.37 -0.77 -9.50
C PHE A 193 -0.23 0.22 -9.28
N GLY A 194 -0.29 1.41 -9.89
CA GLY A 194 0.75 2.43 -9.80
C GLY A 194 0.96 2.95 -8.38
N PHE A 195 -0.10 3.04 -7.58
CA PHE A 195 -0.04 3.54 -6.20
C PHE A 195 0.06 2.43 -5.15
N SER A 196 0.19 1.16 -5.55
CA SER A 196 0.21 0.03 -4.60
C SER A 196 1.31 0.13 -3.54
N MET A 197 2.43 0.81 -3.83
CA MET A 197 3.59 0.94 -2.95
C MET A 197 3.70 2.28 -2.23
N PHE A 198 2.76 3.24 -2.45
CA PHE A 198 2.90 4.61 -1.94
C PHE A 198 2.97 4.67 -0.41
N GLY A 199 2.25 3.78 0.27
CA GLY A 199 2.25 3.70 1.74
C GLY A 199 3.63 3.38 2.30
N PHE A 200 4.36 2.49 1.65
CA PHE A 200 5.74 2.16 2.05
C PHE A 200 6.71 3.28 1.68
N ALA A 201 6.60 3.85 0.47
CA ALA A 201 7.42 4.98 0.08
C ALA A 201 7.26 6.16 1.06
N ALA A 202 6.02 6.46 1.50
CA ALA A 202 5.76 7.49 2.49
C ALA A 202 6.27 7.14 3.89
N THR A 203 6.34 5.85 4.24
CA THR A 203 6.80 5.39 5.55
C THR A 203 8.32 5.35 5.65
N PHE A 204 9.00 4.83 4.65
CA PHE A 204 10.46 4.58 4.67
C PHE A 204 11.27 5.67 3.99
N GLU A 205 10.77 6.27 2.91
CA GLU A 205 11.54 7.21 2.12
C GLU A 205 11.20 8.68 2.49
N ASN A 206 12.22 9.54 2.55
CA ASN A 206 12.04 10.99 2.73
C ASN A 206 11.77 11.69 1.39
N THR A 207 10.95 11.08 0.53
CA THR A 207 10.59 11.64 -0.78
C THR A 207 9.53 12.73 -0.66
N GLY A 208 9.61 13.75 -1.49
CA GLY A 208 8.61 14.82 -1.50
C GLY A 208 7.23 14.36 -1.99
N ASN A 209 7.17 13.35 -2.88
CA ASN A 209 5.93 12.82 -3.45
C ASN A 209 5.95 11.29 -3.51
N PRO A 210 5.38 10.58 -2.52
CA PRO A 210 5.35 9.13 -2.47
C PRO A 210 4.46 8.49 -3.53
N LEU A 211 3.45 9.19 -4.07
CA LEU A 211 2.61 8.67 -5.17
C LEU A 211 3.41 8.58 -6.46
N THR A 212 4.11 9.66 -6.84
CA THR A 212 5.00 9.64 -8.00
C THR A 212 6.12 8.63 -7.82
N ARG A 213 6.66 8.49 -6.61
CA ARG A 213 7.69 7.51 -6.28
C ARG A 213 7.20 6.08 -6.49
N SER A 214 6.04 5.74 -5.94
CA SER A 214 5.38 4.43 -6.12
C SER A 214 5.16 4.13 -7.61
N PHE A 215 4.58 5.07 -8.34
CA PHE A 215 4.30 4.92 -9.75
C PHE A 215 5.58 4.67 -10.58
N THR A 216 6.64 5.42 -10.32
CA THR A 216 7.92 5.26 -11.00
C THR A 216 8.57 3.90 -10.73
N MET A 217 8.58 3.45 -9.46
CA MET A 217 9.11 2.13 -9.08
C MET A 217 8.38 1.00 -9.80
N VAL A 218 7.05 1.07 -9.81
CA VAL A 218 6.18 0.06 -10.40
C VAL A 218 6.34 0.00 -11.92
N ILE A 219 6.38 1.15 -12.61
CA ILE A 219 6.48 1.19 -14.08
C ILE A 219 7.86 0.76 -14.58
N ARG A 220 8.93 1.08 -13.86
CA ARG A 220 10.28 0.65 -14.25
C ARG A 220 10.42 -0.88 -14.32
N ASN A 221 9.64 -1.60 -13.53
CA ASN A 221 9.67 -3.07 -13.40
C ASN A 221 8.29 -3.69 -13.62
N ILE A 222 7.53 -3.20 -14.61
CA ILE A 222 6.10 -3.48 -14.78
C ILE A 222 5.77 -4.98 -14.84
N GLY A 223 6.51 -5.80 -15.57
CA GLY A 223 6.21 -7.21 -15.78
C GLY A 223 6.21 -8.02 -14.47
N PRO A 224 7.35 -8.13 -13.78
CA PRO A 224 7.43 -8.87 -12.52
C PRO A 224 6.54 -8.25 -11.43
N THR A 225 6.48 -6.92 -11.34
CA THR A 225 5.68 -6.21 -10.33
C THR A 225 4.19 -6.45 -10.55
N LEU A 226 3.72 -6.39 -11.80
CA LEU A 226 2.31 -6.64 -12.13
C LEU A 226 1.89 -8.04 -11.71
N ALA A 227 2.69 -9.07 -12.03
CA ALA A 227 2.37 -10.45 -11.66
C ALA A 227 2.26 -10.62 -10.14
N ARG A 228 3.18 -10.04 -9.37
CA ARG A 228 3.21 -10.13 -7.91
C ARG A 228 2.07 -9.36 -7.25
N VAL A 229 1.89 -8.11 -7.64
CA VAL A 229 0.80 -7.26 -7.12
C VAL A 229 -0.55 -7.86 -7.48
N ALA A 230 -0.74 -8.31 -8.73
CA ALA A 230 -1.97 -8.96 -9.16
C ALA A 230 -2.25 -10.26 -8.38
N THR A 231 -1.22 -11.02 -8.03
CA THR A 231 -1.39 -12.23 -7.21
C THR A 231 -1.85 -11.90 -5.81
N VAL A 232 -1.20 -10.95 -5.13
CA VAL A 232 -1.57 -10.58 -3.76
C VAL A 232 -2.98 -9.99 -3.72
N PHE A 233 -3.30 -9.09 -4.65
CA PHE A 233 -4.65 -8.54 -4.79
C PHE A 233 -5.67 -9.61 -5.19
N GLY A 234 -5.30 -10.55 -6.08
CA GLY A 234 -6.17 -11.66 -6.50
C GLY A 234 -6.54 -12.56 -5.33
N ILE A 235 -5.57 -12.95 -4.50
CA ILE A 235 -5.81 -13.73 -3.28
C ILE A 235 -6.73 -12.97 -2.31
N TYR A 236 -6.43 -11.68 -2.08
CA TYR A 236 -7.28 -10.84 -1.25
C TYR A 236 -8.69 -10.70 -1.81
N LEU A 237 -8.84 -10.52 -3.11
CA LEU A 237 -10.13 -10.37 -3.78
C LEU A 237 -10.97 -11.64 -3.69
N VAL A 238 -10.37 -12.81 -3.89
CA VAL A 238 -11.05 -14.12 -3.71
C VAL A 238 -11.52 -14.26 -2.27
N TYR A 239 -10.66 -13.96 -1.29
CA TYR A 239 -11.03 -13.99 0.11
C TYR A 239 -12.17 -13.00 0.44
N TYR A 240 -12.09 -11.78 -0.06
CA TYR A 240 -13.13 -10.77 0.05
C TYR A 240 -14.47 -11.26 -0.52
N TRP A 241 -14.48 -11.85 -1.72
CA TRP A 241 -15.69 -12.37 -2.34
C TRP A 241 -16.31 -13.52 -1.56
N ILE A 242 -15.50 -14.43 -1.01
CA ILE A 242 -15.99 -15.53 -0.17
C ILE A 242 -16.65 -14.97 1.09
N VAL A 243 -15.99 -14.06 1.82
CA VAL A 243 -16.55 -13.42 3.01
C VAL A 243 -17.82 -12.66 2.67
N SER A 244 -17.77 -11.82 1.63
CA SER A 244 -18.94 -11.03 1.19
C SER A 244 -20.13 -11.89 0.75
N ALA A 245 -19.89 -13.01 0.09
CA ALA A 245 -20.97 -13.93 -0.30
C ALA A 245 -21.63 -14.56 0.94
N ILE A 246 -20.84 -15.03 1.92
CA ILE A 246 -21.37 -15.63 3.15
C ILE A 246 -22.20 -14.61 3.93
N PHE A 247 -21.64 -13.42 4.18
CA PHE A 247 -22.34 -12.40 4.96
C PHE A 247 -23.46 -11.72 4.18
N GLY A 248 -23.35 -11.59 2.86
CA GLY A 248 -24.42 -11.16 1.97
C GLY A 248 -25.65 -12.06 2.06
N LEU A 249 -25.45 -13.38 2.12
CA LEU A 249 -26.55 -14.34 2.33
C LEU A 249 -27.21 -14.15 3.69
N LEU A 250 -26.44 -13.84 4.74
CA LEU A 250 -26.98 -13.60 6.09
C LEU A 250 -27.83 -12.31 6.17
N THR A 251 -27.58 -11.33 5.29
CA THR A 251 -28.35 -10.08 5.26
C THR A 251 -29.67 -10.21 4.46
N LEU A 252 -29.82 -11.22 3.60
CA LEU A 252 -31.01 -11.39 2.74
C LEU A 252 -32.34 -11.47 3.50
N PRO A 253 -32.50 -12.26 4.58
CA PRO A 253 -33.76 -12.32 5.30
C PRO A 253 -34.17 -10.97 5.88
N GLY A 254 -33.20 -10.21 6.44
CA GLY A 254 -33.45 -8.89 6.98
C GLY A 254 -33.95 -7.89 5.93
N ARG A 255 -33.36 -7.96 4.72
CA ARG A 255 -33.76 -7.09 3.58
C ARG A 255 -35.12 -7.48 2.99
N ILE A 256 -35.42 -8.79 2.89
CA ILE A 256 -36.67 -9.27 2.33
C ILE A 256 -37.86 -9.02 3.28
N ILE A 257 -37.70 -9.29 4.56
CA ILE A 257 -38.77 -9.23 5.56
C ILE A 257 -38.87 -7.81 6.16
N GLY A 258 -37.72 -7.19 6.47
CA GLY A 258 -37.65 -5.90 7.16
C GLY A 258 -37.76 -4.67 6.23
N GLY A 259 -37.62 -4.85 4.92
CA GLY A 259 -37.58 -3.74 3.96
C GLY A 259 -36.52 -2.70 4.33
N ASN A 260 -36.86 -1.43 4.18
CA ASN A 260 -35.99 -0.30 4.53
C ASN A 260 -36.22 0.24 5.96
N SER A 261 -36.66 -0.63 6.89
CA SER A 261 -36.81 -0.23 8.28
C SER A 261 -35.45 0.03 8.95
N PHE A 262 -35.43 0.97 9.91
CA PHE A 262 -34.22 1.27 10.68
C PHE A 262 -33.61 -0.01 11.32
N GLY A 263 -34.47 -0.89 11.88
CA GLY A 263 -34.02 -2.14 12.49
C GLY A 263 -33.34 -3.10 11.49
N ALA A 264 -33.88 -3.23 10.27
CA ALA A 264 -33.30 -4.05 9.21
C ALA A 264 -31.95 -3.47 8.74
N ASN A 265 -31.87 -2.17 8.59
CA ASN A 265 -30.64 -1.47 8.19
C ASN A 265 -29.56 -1.58 9.26
N LEU A 266 -29.94 -1.42 10.54
CA LEU A 266 -29.01 -1.58 11.67
C LEU A 266 -28.48 -3.00 11.75
N LEU A 267 -29.33 -4.03 11.62
CA LEU A 267 -28.93 -5.42 11.59
C LEU A 267 -27.97 -5.70 10.42
N THR A 268 -28.30 -5.21 9.24
CA THR A 268 -27.40 -5.31 8.07
C THR A 268 -26.06 -4.64 8.37
N GLY A 269 -26.07 -3.45 8.95
CA GLY A 269 -24.85 -2.73 9.33
C GLY A 269 -23.97 -3.50 10.32
N ILE A 270 -24.57 -4.16 11.31
CA ILE A 270 -23.84 -5.01 12.28
C ILE A 270 -23.22 -6.23 11.57
N ILE A 271 -23.97 -6.89 10.69
CA ILE A 271 -23.48 -8.03 9.91
C ILE A 271 -22.29 -7.62 9.01
N GLU A 272 -22.41 -6.50 8.31
CA GLU A 272 -21.34 -5.95 7.46
C GLU A 272 -20.13 -5.46 8.28
N MET A 273 -20.34 -4.93 9.47
CA MET A 273 -19.28 -4.60 10.41
C MET A 273 -18.47 -5.84 10.80
N ILE A 274 -19.15 -6.94 11.14
CA ILE A 274 -18.49 -8.22 11.47
C ILE A 274 -17.74 -8.76 10.25
N ALA A 275 -18.38 -8.75 9.07
CA ALA A 275 -17.74 -9.16 7.80
C ALA A 275 -16.44 -8.39 7.56
N THR A 276 -16.45 -7.07 7.77
CA THR A 276 -15.29 -6.21 7.59
C THR A 276 -14.15 -6.56 8.55
N VAL A 277 -14.45 -6.88 9.81
CA VAL A 277 -13.43 -7.34 10.78
C VAL A 277 -12.84 -8.69 10.37
N ILE A 278 -13.66 -9.59 9.84
CA ILE A 278 -13.21 -10.90 9.35
C ILE A 278 -12.26 -10.76 8.15
N LEU A 279 -12.26 -9.64 7.43
CA LEU A 279 -11.29 -9.38 6.36
C LEU A 279 -9.87 -9.07 6.88
N ALA A 280 -9.65 -8.86 8.18
CA ALA A 280 -8.34 -8.52 8.75
C ALA A 280 -7.20 -9.48 8.36
N PRO A 281 -7.37 -10.83 8.33
CA PRO A 281 -6.32 -11.74 7.86
C PRO A 281 -5.90 -11.48 6.41
N GLY A 282 -6.88 -11.21 5.53
CA GLY A 282 -6.63 -10.89 4.13
C GLY A 282 -5.88 -9.56 3.97
N LEU A 283 -6.22 -8.56 4.79
CA LEU A 283 -5.53 -7.26 4.83
C LEU A 283 -4.09 -7.40 5.35
N ALA A 284 -3.86 -8.23 6.36
CA ALA A 284 -2.52 -8.54 6.85
C ALA A 284 -1.69 -9.23 5.77
N PHE A 285 -2.26 -10.20 5.05
CA PHE A 285 -1.59 -10.86 3.93
C PHE A 285 -1.28 -9.90 2.79
N LEU A 286 -2.22 -9.01 2.44
CA LEU A 286 -2.04 -7.96 1.45
C LEU A 286 -0.85 -7.05 1.82
N LEU A 287 -0.79 -6.61 3.07
CA LEU A 287 0.30 -5.78 3.58
C LEU A 287 1.65 -6.49 3.46
N ILE A 288 1.75 -7.75 3.86
CA ILE A 288 2.99 -8.55 3.74
C ILE A 288 3.42 -8.66 2.27
N GLY A 289 2.51 -9.06 1.40
CA GLY A 289 2.83 -9.29 -0.02
C GLY A 289 3.30 -8.03 -0.73
N LEU A 290 2.64 -6.91 -0.47
CA LEU A 290 3.04 -5.61 -1.00
C LEU A 290 4.37 -5.14 -0.40
N PHE A 291 4.61 -5.39 0.90
CA PHE A 291 5.86 -5.02 1.56
C PHE A 291 7.06 -5.79 0.99
N VAL A 292 6.96 -7.10 0.83
CA VAL A 292 8.02 -7.94 0.24
C VAL A 292 8.29 -7.51 -1.21
N THR A 293 7.25 -7.16 -1.96
CA THR A 293 7.42 -6.63 -3.32
C THR A 293 8.13 -5.26 -3.32
N TYR A 294 7.74 -4.36 -2.42
CA TYR A 294 8.38 -3.05 -2.25
C TYR A 294 9.86 -3.17 -1.88
N SER A 295 10.21 -4.04 -0.92
CA SER A 295 11.58 -4.22 -0.46
C SER A 295 12.50 -4.75 -1.56
N GLU A 296 12.00 -5.66 -2.40
CA GLU A 296 12.73 -6.16 -3.57
C GLU A 296 12.92 -5.08 -4.64
N LEU A 297 11.88 -4.27 -4.92
CA LEU A 297 12.00 -3.15 -5.87
C LEU A 297 13.04 -2.13 -5.39
N ARG A 298 13.10 -1.86 -4.09
CA ARG A 298 14.15 -1.01 -3.51
C ARG A 298 15.54 -1.64 -3.67
N ALA A 299 15.67 -2.94 -3.46
CA ALA A 299 16.93 -3.65 -3.62
C ALA A 299 17.47 -3.61 -5.07
N GLN A 300 16.61 -3.37 -6.06
CA GLN A 300 17.03 -3.15 -7.46
C GLN A 300 17.65 -1.76 -7.68
N GLU A 301 17.32 -0.80 -6.86
CA GLU A 301 17.81 0.58 -6.98
C GLU A 301 19.06 0.86 -6.14
N GLY A 302 19.30 0.04 -5.11
CA GLY A 302 20.46 0.19 -4.24
C GLY A 302 20.51 -0.86 -3.12
N PRO A 303 21.61 -0.86 -2.35
CA PRO A 303 21.77 -1.83 -1.26
C PRO A 303 20.67 -1.63 -0.21
N THR A 304 19.78 -2.58 -0.12
CA THR A 304 18.67 -2.58 0.83
C THR A 304 18.70 -3.87 1.64
N SER A 305 18.54 -3.76 2.95
CA SER A 305 18.47 -4.89 3.89
C SER A 305 17.44 -4.60 4.98
N THR A 306 17.07 -5.61 5.75
CA THR A 306 16.22 -5.43 6.93
C THR A 306 16.80 -4.40 7.90
N ASP A 307 18.13 -4.35 8.07
CA ASP A 307 18.78 -3.37 8.95
C ASP A 307 18.71 -1.95 8.41
N THR A 308 18.87 -1.76 7.08
CA THR A 308 18.69 -0.43 6.48
C THR A 308 17.27 0.06 6.60
N LEU A 309 16.26 -0.83 6.35
CA LEU A 309 14.86 -0.50 6.55
C LEU A 309 14.55 -0.15 8.02
N ALA A 310 15.16 -0.87 8.98
CA ALA A 310 14.99 -0.56 10.39
C ALA A 310 15.61 0.80 10.78
N ALA A 311 16.75 1.16 10.20
CA ALA A 311 17.38 2.45 10.43
C ALA A 311 16.56 3.64 9.90
N GLU A 312 15.82 3.45 8.80
CA GLU A 312 14.92 4.47 8.23
C GLU A 312 13.65 4.72 9.06
N LEU A 313 13.29 3.78 9.91
CA LEU A 313 12.15 3.95 10.81
C LEU A 313 12.46 4.84 12.02
N GLY A 314 13.72 5.02 12.37
CA GLY A 314 14.22 5.88 13.44
C GLY A 314 14.41 5.16 14.74
#